data_6d7ecef60fc326287ef7120cea5946ef
#
_entry.id   6d7ecef60fc326287ef7120cea5946ef
#
_cell.length_a   1.000
_cell.length_b   1.000
_cell.length_c   1.000
_cell.angle_alpha   90.00
_cell.angle_beta   90.00
_cell.angle_gamma   90.00
#
_symmetry.space_group_name_H-M   'P 1'
#
loop_
_entity.id
_entity.type
_entity.pdbx_description
1 polymer ?
#
loop_
_entity_poly.entity_id
_entity_poly.type
_entity_poly.pdbx_seq_one_letter_code
_entity_poly.pdbx_strand_id
1 'polypeptide(L)'
;MVGAMSDMKKVERFEDLIAWQKARVFAAEIYRITNIGEFARDWDLRGQLRRAAVSVMSNISEGFERNRPREFHHFLSISKGSCGEARSQLYVALDAQYLSQPDFDRLRTQAEELSRIIGGLRASVERQFEAK
;
A
#
# COMPACT_ATOMS: atom_id res chain seq x y z
N MET A 1 -19.70 10.96 -7.94
CA MET A 1 -19.51 10.88 -9.31
C MET A 1 -19.02 9.49 -9.69
N VAL A 2 -18.53 9.38 -10.81
CA VAL A 2 -18.13 8.06 -11.26
C VAL A 2 -17.15 7.38 -10.34
N GLY A 3 -16.21 8.08 -9.83
CA GLY A 3 -15.33 7.61 -8.80
C GLY A 3 -14.90 6.17 -8.90
N ALA A 4 -14.59 5.61 -7.73
CA ALA A 4 -14.05 4.26 -7.61
C ALA A 4 -15.02 3.18 -8.12
N MET A 5 -16.32 3.36 -7.90
CA MET A 5 -17.32 2.38 -8.35
C MET A 5 -17.35 2.26 -9.85
N SER A 6 -17.35 3.39 -10.56
CA SER A 6 -17.36 3.39 -12.00
C SER A 6 -16.06 2.82 -12.56
N ASP A 7 -14.93 3.18 -11.94
CA ASP A 7 -13.63 2.68 -12.36
C ASP A 7 -13.55 1.17 -12.16
N MET A 8 -14.05 0.66 -11.05
CA MET A 8 -14.06 -0.78 -10.77
C MET A 8 -14.81 -1.57 -11.80
N LYS A 9 -15.93 -1.04 -12.29
CA LYS A 9 -16.72 -1.74 -13.32
C LYS A 9 -15.98 -1.90 -14.63
N LYS A 10 -15.01 -0.99 -14.89
CA LYS A 10 -14.22 -1.00 -16.11
C LYS A 10 -12.91 -1.76 -15.94
N VAL A 11 -12.54 -2.07 -14.71
CA VAL A 11 -11.28 -2.71 -14.42
C VAL A 11 -11.38 -4.20 -14.66
N GLU A 12 -10.54 -4.70 -15.55
CA GLU A 12 -10.47 -6.12 -15.88
C GLU A 12 -9.25 -6.79 -15.28
N ARG A 13 -8.23 -6.01 -14.91
CA ARG A 13 -6.97 -6.51 -14.37
C ARG A 13 -6.58 -5.67 -13.18
N PHE A 14 -5.90 -6.30 -12.20
CA PHE A 14 -5.47 -5.53 -11.01
C PHE A 14 -4.48 -4.42 -11.38
N GLU A 15 -3.70 -4.59 -12.46
CA GLU A 15 -2.76 -3.56 -12.90
C GLU A 15 -3.44 -2.24 -13.28
N ASP A 16 -4.74 -2.28 -13.56
CA ASP A 16 -5.50 -1.09 -13.90
C ASP A 16 -6.02 -0.35 -12.66
N LEU A 17 -5.92 -0.96 -11.48
CA LEU A 17 -6.33 -0.33 -10.23
C LEU A 17 -5.30 0.73 -9.83
N ILE A 18 -5.79 1.95 -9.58
CA ILE A 18 -4.92 3.05 -9.12
C ILE A 18 -4.23 2.67 -7.81
N ALA A 19 -4.97 2.01 -6.91
CA ALA A 19 -4.40 1.57 -5.63
C ALA A 19 -3.18 0.67 -5.85
N TRP A 20 -3.27 -0.27 -6.79
CA TRP A 20 -2.15 -1.16 -7.07
C TRP A 20 -0.97 -0.41 -7.70
N GLN A 21 -1.26 0.49 -8.64
CA GLN A 21 -0.22 1.28 -9.30
C GLN A 21 0.55 2.13 -8.29
N LYS A 22 -0.16 2.76 -7.38
CA LYS A 22 0.46 3.58 -6.32
C LYS A 22 1.23 2.72 -5.33
N ALA A 23 0.71 1.54 -5.01
CA ALA A 23 1.41 0.60 -4.13
C ALA A 23 2.72 0.13 -4.75
N ARG A 24 2.72 -0.12 -6.06
CA ARG A 24 3.93 -0.51 -6.78
C ARG A 24 4.99 0.59 -6.72
N VAL A 25 4.58 1.84 -6.93
CA VAL A 25 5.51 2.99 -6.86
C VAL A 25 6.09 3.09 -5.45
N PHE A 26 5.24 2.94 -4.42
CA PHE A 26 5.69 3.01 -3.03
C PHE A 26 6.72 1.90 -2.74
N ALA A 27 6.44 0.67 -3.18
CA ALA A 27 7.37 -0.45 -2.98
C ALA A 27 8.72 -0.17 -3.65
N ALA A 28 8.71 0.37 -4.86
CA ALA A 28 9.94 0.72 -5.57
C ALA A 28 10.74 1.76 -4.79
N GLU A 29 10.07 2.77 -4.22
CA GLU A 29 10.73 3.79 -3.41
C GLU A 29 11.34 3.19 -2.15
N ILE A 30 10.62 2.28 -1.50
CA ILE A 30 11.13 1.61 -0.31
C ILE A 30 12.38 0.79 -0.65
N TYR A 31 12.36 0.07 -1.76
CA TYR A 31 13.55 -0.69 -2.18
C TYR A 31 14.73 0.24 -2.44
N ARG A 32 14.47 1.39 -3.08
CA ARG A 32 15.52 2.35 -3.39
C ARG A 32 16.16 2.90 -2.11
N ILE A 33 15.35 3.40 -1.17
CA ILE A 33 15.89 4.05 0.02
C ILE A 33 16.55 3.05 0.98
N THR A 34 16.08 1.81 1.02
CA THR A 34 16.63 0.79 1.91
C THR A 34 17.92 0.18 1.35
N ASN A 35 18.34 0.61 0.16
CA ASN A 35 19.57 0.13 -0.45
C ASN A 35 20.72 1.15 -0.34
N ILE A 36 20.53 2.22 0.45
CA ILE A 36 21.47 3.34 0.55
C ILE A 36 22.06 3.42 1.96
N GLY A 37 23.37 3.56 2.04
CA GLY A 37 24.08 3.90 3.26
C GLY A 37 23.86 2.90 4.40
N GLU A 38 23.70 3.42 5.59
CA GLU A 38 23.55 2.61 6.80
C GLU A 38 22.25 1.81 6.79
N PHE A 39 21.21 2.31 6.14
CA PHE A 39 19.93 1.61 6.05
C PHE A 39 20.14 0.24 5.37
N ALA A 40 20.98 0.19 4.36
CA ALA A 40 21.25 -1.05 3.62
C ALA A 40 21.88 -2.13 4.51
N ARG A 41 22.49 -1.73 5.62
CA ARG A 41 23.16 -2.66 6.55
C ARG A 41 22.26 -3.14 7.68
N ASP A 42 21.14 -2.46 7.91
CA ASP A 42 20.18 -2.90 8.91
C ASP A 42 19.24 -3.93 8.28
N TRP A 43 19.70 -5.16 8.25
CA TRP A 43 19.02 -6.26 7.56
C TRP A 43 17.59 -6.45 8.09
N ASP A 44 17.42 -6.29 9.40
CA ASP A 44 16.11 -6.55 10.02
C ASP A 44 15.08 -5.49 9.62
N LEU A 45 15.39 -4.22 9.85
CA LEU A 45 14.46 -3.13 9.53
C LEU A 45 14.24 -3.06 8.02
N ARG A 46 15.31 -3.17 7.24
CA ARG A 46 15.25 -3.18 5.78
C ARG A 46 14.28 -4.25 5.29
N GLY A 47 14.45 -5.48 5.82
CA GLY A 47 13.61 -6.60 5.42
C GLY A 47 12.15 -6.42 5.81
N GLN A 48 11.90 -5.94 7.04
CA GLN A 48 10.53 -5.69 7.50
C GLN A 48 9.83 -4.64 6.65
N LEU A 49 10.51 -3.54 6.36
CA LEU A 49 9.91 -2.46 5.59
C LEU A 49 9.63 -2.90 4.14
N ARG A 50 10.55 -3.64 3.54
CA ARG A 50 10.35 -4.18 2.20
C ARG A 50 9.18 -5.15 2.16
N ARG A 51 9.08 -6.04 3.14
CA ARG A 51 7.98 -7.01 3.19
C ARG A 51 6.64 -6.29 3.37
N ALA A 52 6.58 -5.27 4.22
CA ALA A 52 5.35 -4.49 4.41
C ALA A 52 4.94 -3.80 3.11
N ALA A 53 5.87 -3.15 2.43
CA ALA A 53 5.57 -2.44 1.19
C ALA A 53 5.10 -3.39 0.09
N VAL A 54 5.75 -4.54 -0.07
CA VAL A 54 5.34 -5.55 -1.06
C VAL A 54 3.98 -6.13 -0.69
N SER A 55 3.72 -6.34 0.61
CA SER A 55 2.45 -6.85 1.09
C SER A 55 1.28 -5.94 0.72
N VAL A 56 1.50 -4.61 0.69
CA VAL A 56 0.44 -3.67 0.28
C VAL A 56 -0.05 -4.04 -1.12
N MET A 57 0.86 -4.12 -2.08
CA MET A 57 0.47 -4.38 -3.47
C MET A 57 0.01 -5.82 -3.70
N SER A 58 0.65 -6.77 -3.04
CA SER A 58 0.32 -8.19 -3.22
C SER A 58 -1.09 -8.50 -2.73
N ASN A 59 -1.52 -7.88 -1.62
CA ASN A 59 -2.88 -8.12 -1.11
C ASN A 59 -3.95 -7.48 -1.98
N ILE A 60 -3.64 -6.36 -2.62
CA ILE A 60 -4.58 -5.76 -3.58
C ILE A 60 -4.79 -6.72 -4.76
N SER A 61 -3.71 -7.22 -5.33
CA SER A 61 -3.81 -8.12 -6.49
C SER A 61 -4.46 -9.44 -6.12
N GLU A 62 -4.09 -10.02 -4.99
CA GLU A 62 -4.70 -11.28 -4.57
C GLU A 62 -6.19 -11.13 -4.33
N GLY A 63 -6.59 -10.06 -3.64
CA GLY A 63 -8.01 -9.82 -3.38
C GLY A 63 -8.80 -9.62 -4.66
N PHE A 64 -8.23 -8.90 -5.62
CA PHE A 64 -8.88 -8.67 -6.91
C PHE A 64 -9.08 -9.99 -7.66
N GLU A 65 -8.08 -10.86 -7.65
CA GLU A 65 -8.11 -12.13 -8.38
C GLU A 65 -9.09 -13.13 -7.77
N ARG A 66 -9.49 -12.94 -6.51
CA ARG A 66 -10.52 -13.79 -5.88
C ARG A 66 -11.89 -13.59 -6.54
N ASN A 67 -12.10 -12.46 -7.17
CA ASN A 67 -13.30 -12.13 -7.94
C ASN A 67 -14.59 -12.21 -7.12
N ARG A 68 -14.52 -11.90 -5.81
CA ARG A 68 -15.67 -11.86 -4.91
C ARG A 68 -15.56 -10.63 -4.02
N PRO A 69 -16.59 -9.78 -3.94
CA PRO A 69 -16.48 -8.52 -3.20
C PRO A 69 -16.08 -8.69 -1.73
N ARG A 70 -16.63 -9.68 -1.03
CA ARG A 70 -16.28 -9.87 0.39
C ARG A 70 -14.83 -10.27 0.58
N GLU A 71 -14.31 -11.12 -0.31
CA GLU A 71 -12.90 -11.52 -0.24
C GLU A 71 -12.00 -10.35 -0.61
N PHE A 72 -12.38 -9.59 -1.64
CA PHE A 72 -11.62 -8.41 -2.04
C PHE A 72 -11.54 -7.41 -0.88
N HIS A 73 -12.67 -7.16 -0.22
CA HIS A 73 -12.73 -6.28 0.94
C HIS A 73 -11.76 -6.76 2.03
N HIS A 74 -11.75 -8.06 2.31
CA HIS A 74 -10.86 -8.64 3.31
C HIS A 74 -9.38 -8.37 2.98
N PHE A 75 -8.98 -8.64 1.73
CA PHE A 75 -7.59 -8.43 1.32
C PHE A 75 -7.22 -6.96 1.29
N LEU A 76 -8.17 -6.09 0.96
CA LEU A 76 -7.93 -4.64 1.03
C LEU A 76 -7.71 -4.18 2.47
N SER A 77 -8.38 -4.81 3.43
CA SER A 77 -8.15 -4.51 4.85
C SER A 77 -6.73 -4.90 5.26
N ILE A 78 -6.26 -6.06 4.80
CA ILE A 78 -4.89 -6.50 5.07
C ILE A 78 -3.89 -5.55 4.43
N SER A 79 -4.14 -5.16 3.18
CA SER A 79 -3.29 -4.22 2.44
C SER A 79 -3.17 -2.90 3.18
N LYS A 80 -4.30 -2.37 3.67
CA LYS A 80 -4.32 -1.11 4.42
C LYS A 80 -3.51 -1.24 5.71
N GLY A 81 -3.63 -2.38 6.40
CA GLY A 81 -2.84 -2.66 7.59
C GLY A 81 -1.35 -2.71 7.30
N SER A 82 -0.95 -3.33 6.19
CA SER A 82 0.46 -3.38 5.78
C SER A 82 0.99 -1.98 5.48
N CYS A 83 0.15 -1.12 4.91
CA CYS A 83 0.52 0.25 4.63
C CYS A 83 0.79 1.02 5.93
N GLY A 84 -0.07 0.82 6.94
CA GLY A 84 0.14 1.41 8.27
C GLY A 84 1.40 0.89 8.93
N GLU A 85 1.69 -0.39 8.77
CA GLU A 85 2.91 -1.00 9.30
C GLU A 85 4.15 -0.36 8.67
N ALA A 86 4.15 -0.20 7.34
CA ALA A 86 5.26 0.45 6.65
C ALA A 86 5.44 1.89 7.14
N ARG A 87 4.35 2.63 7.31
CA ARG A 87 4.41 4.00 7.81
C ARG A 87 4.99 4.06 9.21
N SER A 88 4.62 3.11 10.07
CA SER A 88 5.17 3.02 11.42
C SER A 88 6.68 2.77 11.40
N GLN A 89 7.11 1.88 10.51
CA GLN A 89 8.53 1.53 10.39
C GLN A 89 9.37 2.68 9.83
N LEU A 90 8.77 3.58 9.06
CA LEU A 90 9.47 4.78 8.58
C LEU A 90 9.89 5.68 9.76
N TYR A 91 9.11 5.72 10.84
CA TYR A 91 9.50 6.46 12.05
C TYR A 91 10.74 5.85 12.68
N VAL A 92 10.83 4.52 12.70
CA VAL A 92 12.02 3.84 13.22
C VAL A 92 13.26 4.24 12.39
N ALA A 93 13.10 4.27 11.06
CA ALA A 93 14.19 4.67 10.16
C ALA A 93 14.61 6.11 10.37
N LEU A 94 13.66 7.00 10.62
CA LEU A 94 13.95 8.40 10.93
C LEU A 94 14.73 8.51 12.23
N ASP A 95 14.25 7.84 13.29
CA ASP A 95 14.88 7.89 14.61
C ASP A 95 16.28 7.28 14.59
N ALA A 96 16.49 6.26 13.76
CA ALA A 96 17.81 5.64 13.58
C ALA A 96 18.72 6.47 12.68
N GLN A 97 18.21 7.58 12.13
CA GLN A 97 18.97 8.49 11.27
C GLN A 97 19.33 7.86 9.93
N TYR A 98 18.53 6.89 9.48
CA TYR A 98 18.68 6.29 8.15
C TYR A 98 18.04 7.17 7.06
N LEU A 99 17.09 8.02 7.44
CA LEU A 99 16.38 8.91 6.53
C LEU A 99 16.54 10.35 6.99
N SER A 100 16.73 11.25 6.03
CA SER A 100 16.64 12.67 6.30
C SER A 100 15.17 13.03 6.58
N GLN A 101 14.95 14.17 7.23
CA GLN A 101 13.58 14.64 7.48
C GLN A 101 12.79 14.81 6.18
N PRO A 102 13.37 15.43 5.12
CA PRO A 102 12.64 15.56 3.84
C PRO A 102 12.27 14.21 3.21
N ASP A 103 13.16 13.24 3.25
CA ASP A 103 12.88 11.91 2.70
C ASP A 103 11.79 11.22 3.52
N PHE A 104 11.86 11.31 4.84
CA PHE A 104 10.83 10.77 5.71
C PHE A 104 9.48 11.41 5.41
N ASP A 105 9.42 12.74 5.32
CA ASP A 105 8.16 13.46 5.09
C ASP A 105 7.54 13.04 3.76
N ARG A 106 8.36 12.88 2.72
CA ARG A 106 7.89 12.46 1.41
C ARG A 106 7.30 11.07 1.44
N LEU A 107 8.01 10.14 2.07
CA LEU A 107 7.57 8.74 2.13
C LEU A 107 6.34 8.57 3.01
N ARG A 108 6.29 9.29 4.14
CA ARG A 108 5.11 9.28 5.00
C ARG A 108 3.89 9.79 4.25
N THR A 109 4.04 10.88 3.51
CA THR A 109 2.95 11.45 2.72
C THR A 109 2.47 10.45 1.66
N GLN A 110 3.41 9.76 1.01
CA GLN A 110 3.08 8.72 0.04
C GLN A 110 2.27 7.60 0.69
N ALA A 111 2.70 7.15 1.88
CA ALA A 111 2.00 6.07 2.59
C ALA A 111 0.59 6.51 3.02
N GLU A 112 0.44 7.75 3.46
CA GLU A 112 -0.86 8.28 3.86
C GLU A 112 -1.81 8.38 2.67
N GLU A 113 -1.32 8.86 1.54
CA GLU A 113 -2.11 8.93 0.31
C GLU A 113 -2.56 7.53 -0.11
N LEU A 114 -1.61 6.59 -0.12
CA LEU A 114 -1.88 5.20 -0.49
C LEU A 114 -2.95 4.60 0.42
N SER A 115 -2.85 4.83 1.72
CA SER A 115 -3.82 4.34 2.68
C SER A 115 -5.22 4.88 2.39
N ARG A 116 -5.32 6.18 2.02
CA ARG A 116 -6.61 6.78 1.69
C ARG A 116 -7.19 6.17 0.42
N ILE A 117 -6.36 5.93 -0.58
CA ILE A 117 -6.81 5.33 -1.84
C ILE A 117 -7.32 3.91 -1.60
N ILE A 118 -6.58 3.12 -0.82
CA ILE A 118 -6.99 1.75 -0.49
C ILE A 118 -8.30 1.78 0.31
N GLY A 119 -8.41 2.71 1.26
CA GLY A 119 -9.63 2.86 2.06
C GLY A 119 -10.84 3.22 1.22
N GLY A 120 -10.66 4.10 0.23
CA GLY A 120 -11.74 4.47 -0.70
C GLY A 120 -12.19 3.29 -1.55
N LEU A 121 -11.22 2.53 -2.06
CA LEU A 121 -11.54 1.32 -2.84
C LEU A 121 -12.26 0.30 -1.96
N ARG A 122 -11.78 0.10 -0.74
CA ARG A 122 -12.41 -0.83 0.20
C ARG A 122 -13.86 -0.44 0.48
N ALA A 123 -14.12 0.85 0.68
CA ALA A 123 -15.46 1.35 0.91
C ALA A 123 -16.37 1.12 -0.30
N SER A 124 -15.83 1.29 -1.52
CA SER A 124 -16.59 1.04 -2.74
C SER A 124 -16.96 -0.43 -2.88
N VAL A 125 -16.01 -1.31 -2.55
CA VAL A 125 -16.25 -2.76 -2.60
C VAL A 125 -17.31 -3.14 -1.55
N GLU A 126 -17.22 -2.56 -0.36
CA GLU A 126 -18.18 -2.85 0.72
C GLU A 126 -19.60 -2.54 0.29
N ARG A 127 -19.80 -1.43 -0.41
CA ARG A 127 -21.14 -1.07 -0.91
C ARG A 127 -21.71 -2.12 -1.85
N GLN A 128 -20.86 -2.87 -2.56
CA GLN A 128 -21.33 -3.89 -3.48
C GLN A 128 -21.99 -5.06 -2.77
N PHE A 129 -21.47 -5.49 -1.62
CA PHE A 129 -22.07 -6.62 -0.93
C PHE A 129 -23.09 -6.18 0.14
N GLU A 130 -23.01 -4.94 0.62
CA GLU A 130 -24.04 -4.41 1.53
C GLU A 130 -25.32 -4.09 0.80
N ALA A 131 -25.24 -3.73 -0.48
CA ALA A 131 -26.41 -3.38 -1.27
C ALA A 131 -27.33 -4.58 -1.49
N LYS A 132 -26.88 -5.78 -1.18
CA LYS A 132 -27.68 -7.00 -1.32
C LYS A 132 -28.18 -7.48 0.02
#